data_30b1836d182cecf4a56f63305ef0bb74
#
_entry.id   30b1836d182cecf4a56f63305ef0bb74
#
_cell.length_a   1.000
_cell.length_b   1.000
_cell.length_c   1.000
_cell.angle_alpha   90.00
_cell.angle_beta   90.00
_cell.angle_gamma   90.00
#
_symmetry.space_group_name_H-M   'P 1'
#
loop_
_entity.id
_entity.type
_entity.pdbx_description
1 polymer ?
#
loop_
_entity_poly.entity_id
_entity_poly.type
_entity_poly.pdbx_seq_one_letter_code
_entity_poly.pdbx_strand_id
1 'polypeptide(L)'
;MQYFVTGATGFIGKRLVKTLLARKGATVYFLLRKESERKVPELLEYWGVTKSRAIPVFGDLTSKKLGVAADEIKGLKGEIDGLFHLAAVYDLKADEETQIQANVEGTRNVVEFAKAIDAKHLHHVSSIAAAGLYEGVFREDMFDEAENLDHPYFNTKHESEKIVRKECKVPWTVYRPAAVVGDSQTGEMDKIDGPYYFFK
;
A
#
# COMPACT_ATOMS: atom_id res chain seq x y z
N MET A 1 12.62 1.65 -15.43
CA MET A 1 11.70 0.89 -14.57
C MET A 1 10.53 1.77 -14.20
N GLN A 2 9.32 1.26 -14.32
CA GLN A 2 8.10 1.99 -14.02
C GLN A 2 7.37 1.32 -12.86
N TYR A 3 6.97 2.09 -11.88
CA TYR A 3 6.29 1.60 -10.68
C TYR A 3 4.93 2.26 -10.52
N PHE A 4 3.98 1.54 -9.95
CA PHE A 4 2.71 2.11 -9.51
C PHE A 4 2.58 1.95 -7.99
N VAL A 5 2.22 3.01 -7.27
CA VAL A 5 2.16 2.99 -5.80
C VAL A 5 0.81 3.49 -5.31
N THR A 6 0.10 2.68 -4.53
CA THR A 6 -1.02 3.17 -3.71
C THR A 6 -0.52 3.51 -2.31
N GLY A 7 -1.11 4.51 -1.67
CA GLY A 7 -0.67 4.95 -0.34
C GLY A 7 0.64 5.77 -0.33
N ALA A 8 1.02 6.36 -1.46
CA ALA A 8 2.24 7.15 -1.63
C ALA A 8 2.34 8.38 -0.71
N THR A 9 1.22 8.86 -0.17
CA THR A 9 1.18 9.99 0.77
C THR A 9 1.35 9.58 2.23
N GLY A 10 1.31 8.28 2.52
CA GLY A 10 1.45 7.75 3.87
C GLY A 10 2.90 7.64 4.31
N PHE A 11 3.11 7.37 5.60
CA PHE A 11 4.43 7.31 6.24
C PHE A 11 5.44 6.41 5.51
N ILE A 12 5.07 5.16 5.25
CA ILE A 12 5.93 4.21 4.53
C ILE A 12 5.97 4.57 3.03
N GLY A 13 4.80 4.86 2.44
CA GLY A 13 4.67 5.08 1.00
C GLY A 13 5.50 6.25 0.50
N LYS A 14 5.52 7.36 1.23
CA LYS A 14 6.32 8.56 0.88
C LYS A 14 7.82 8.23 0.79
N ARG A 15 8.33 7.45 1.73
CA ARG A 15 9.73 7.01 1.78
C ARG A 15 10.05 5.97 0.71
N LEU A 16 9.13 5.01 0.49
CA LEU A 16 9.28 4.04 -0.59
C LEU A 16 9.37 4.73 -1.96
N VAL A 17 8.48 5.69 -2.25
CA VAL A 17 8.53 6.44 -3.51
C VAL A 17 9.87 7.16 -3.67
N LYS A 18 10.39 7.80 -2.62
CA LYS A 18 11.72 8.44 -2.65
C LYS A 18 12.83 7.44 -3.01
N THR A 19 12.79 6.25 -2.39
CA THR A 19 13.76 5.18 -2.66
C THR A 19 13.64 4.63 -4.09
N LEU A 20 12.43 4.45 -4.60
CA LEU A 20 12.21 4.01 -5.98
C LEU A 20 12.71 5.05 -6.99
N LEU A 21 12.46 6.33 -6.75
CA LEU A 21 12.89 7.43 -7.59
C LEU A 21 14.42 7.66 -7.59
N ALA A 22 15.12 7.21 -6.55
CA ALA A 22 16.58 7.24 -6.51
C ALA A 22 17.22 6.29 -7.55
N ARG A 23 16.49 5.31 -8.07
CA ARG A 23 16.96 4.44 -9.14
C ARG A 23 17.03 5.21 -10.46
N LYS A 24 18.14 5.07 -11.18
CA LYS A 24 18.36 5.77 -12.45
C LYS A 24 17.27 5.41 -13.47
N GLY A 25 16.61 6.43 -14.02
CA GLY A 25 15.56 6.26 -15.03
C GLY A 25 14.25 5.67 -14.49
N ALA A 26 14.04 5.64 -13.18
CA ALA A 26 12.77 5.20 -12.60
C ALA A 26 11.69 6.27 -12.74
N THR A 27 10.48 5.83 -13.02
CA THR A 27 9.24 6.63 -12.99
C THR A 27 8.27 5.97 -12.01
N VAL A 28 7.61 6.77 -11.19
CA VAL A 28 6.60 6.31 -10.23
C VAL A 28 5.25 6.96 -10.56
N TYR A 29 4.28 6.14 -10.88
CA TYR A 29 2.87 6.51 -10.89
C TYR A 29 2.32 6.31 -9.49
N PHE A 30 1.53 7.24 -8.98
CA PHE A 30 0.98 7.09 -7.64
C PHE A 30 -0.49 7.45 -7.58
N LEU A 31 -1.27 6.55 -6.96
CA LEU A 31 -2.70 6.75 -6.79
C LEU A 31 -2.96 7.90 -5.82
N LEU A 32 -3.78 8.83 -6.23
CA LEU A 32 -4.16 10.00 -5.44
C LEU A 32 -5.63 10.34 -5.64
N ARG A 33 -6.35 10.60 -4.56
CA ARG A 33 -7.70 11.13 -4.66
C ARG A 33 -7.67 12.56 -5.18
N LYS A 34 -8.64 12.95 -5.99
CA LYS A 34 -8.70 14.30 -6.62
C LYS A 34 -8.64 15.42 -5.58
N GLU A 35 -9.29 15.25 -4.44
CA GLU A 35 -9.30 16.21 -3.33
C GLU A 35 -7.91 16.43 -2.72
N SER A 36 -7.01 15.48 -2.92
CA SER A 36 -5.63 15.53 -2.43
C SER A 36 -4.63 16.11 -3.45
N GLU A 37 -5.07 16.54 -4.61
CA GLU A 37 -4.20 17.10 -5.68
C GLU A 37 -3.29 18.23 -5.17
N ARG A 38 -3.79 19.04 -4.24
CA ARG A 38 -3.02 20.13 -3.60
C ARG A 38 -1.73 19.68 -2.89
N LYS A 39 -1.61 18.38 -2.55
CA LYS A 39 -0.40 17.82 -1.93
C LYS A 39 0.72 17.51 -2.93
N VAL A 40 0.42 17.48 -4.23
CA VAL A 40 1.39 17.09 -5.26
C VAL A 40 2.66 17.95 -5.26
N PRO A 41 2.60 19.29 -5.19
CA PRO A 41 3.81 20.12 -5.16
C PRO A 41 4.75 19.77 -4.00
N GLU A 42 4.21 19.63 -2.78
CA GLU A 42 4.98 19.26 -1.58
C GLU A 42 5.62 17.88 -1.70
N LEU A 43 4.88 16.90 -2.25
CA LEU A 43 5.40 15.55 -2.48
C LEU A 43 6.56 15.56 -3.49
N LEU A 44 6.42 16.28 -4.60
CA LEU A 44 7.46 16.39 -5.61
C LEU A 44 8.73 17.04 -5.04
N GLU A 45 8.58 18.09 -4.23
CA GLU A 45 9.67 18.73 -3.50
C GLU A 45 10.36 17.74 -2.55
N TYR A 46 9.59 17.02 -1.72
CA TYR A 46 10.12 16.00 -0.80
C TYR A 46 10.90 14.90 -1.53
N TRP A 47 10.42 14.49 -2.69
CA TRP A 47 11.08 13.47 -3.51
C TRP A 47 12.24 14.02 -4.36
N GLY A 48 12.36 15.33 -4.50
CA GLY A 48 13.40 15.99 -5.30
C GLY A 48 13.26 15.72 -6.80
N VAL A 49 12.02 15.61 -7.31
CA VAL A 49 11.74 15.29 -8.71
C VAL A 49 10.63 16.17 -9.29
N THR A 50 10.49 16.14 -10.61
CA THR A 50 9.39 16.80 -11.33
C THR A 50 8.26 15.83 -11.65
N LYS A 51 7.12 16.35 -12.13
CA LYS A 51 5.97 15.56 -12.59
C LYS A 51 6.29 14.56 -13.72
N SER A 52 7.42 14.71 -14.40
CA SER A 52 7.84 13.75 -15.43
C SER A 52 8.33 12.42 -14.84
N ARG A 53 8.70 12.39 -13.56
CA ARG A 53 9.20 11.20 -12.88
C ARG A 53 8.28 10.67 -11.79
N ALA A 54 7.49 11.54 -11.16
CA ALA A 54 6.45 11.15 -10.20
C ALA A 54 5.10 11.68 -10.71
N ILE A 55 4.29 10.77 -11.24
CA ILE A 55 3.08 11.07 -12.00
C ILE A 55 1.86 10.71 -11.16
N PRO A 56 1.03 11.69 -10.73
CA PRO A 56 -0.21 11.38 -10.04
C PRO A 56 -1.22 10.75 -11.00
N VAL A 57 -1.81 9.66 -10.58
CA VAL A 57 -2.96 9.00 -11.23
C VAL A 57 -4.16 9.20 -10.32
N PHE A 58 -5.19 9.86 -10.82
CA PHE A 58 -6.36 10.16 -10.00
C PHE A 58 -7.31 8.97 -9.94
N GLY A 59 -7.72 8.64 -8.71
CA GLY A 59 -8.64 7.55 -8.47
C GLY A 59 -8.93 7.35 -6.98
N ASP A 60 -9.68 6.31 -6.68
CA ASP A 60 -10.08 5.96 -5.32
C ASP A 60 -9.97 4.45 -5.09
N LEU A 61 -9.37 4.07 -3.96
CA LEU A 61 -9.15 2.68 -3.58
C LEU A 61 -10.46 1.87 -3.49
N THR A 62 -11.55 2.52 -3.11
CA THR A 62 -12.86 1.89 -2.94
C THR A 62 -13.61 1.67 -4.25
N SER A 63 -13.12 2.21 -5.35
CA SER A 63 -13.73 2.10 -6.68
C SER A 63 -13.16 0.95 -7.49
N LYS A 64 -14.00 0.29 -8.30
CA LYS A 64 -13.55 -0.76 -9.24
C LYS A 64 -12.39 -0.25 -10.10
N LYS A 65 -11.35 -1.07 -10.22
CA LYS A 65 -10.11 -0.71 -10.91
C LYS A 65 -9.54 0.64 -10.45
N LEU A 66 -9.72 0.94 -9.17
CA LEU A 66 -9.29 2.19 -8.52
C LEU A 66 -9.95 3.46 -9.08
N GLY A 67 -11.05 3.36 -9.82
CA GLY A 67 -11.67 4.51 -10.49
C GLY A 67 -10.78 5.20 -11.53
N VAL A 68 -9.69 4.57 -11.95
CA VAL A 68 -8.76 5.12 -12.94
C VAL A 68 -9.41 5.10 -14.33
N ALA A 69 -9.22 6.17 -15.09
CA ALA A 69 -9.81 6.31 -16.42
C ALA A 69 -9.33 5.19 -17.38
N ALA A 70 -10.21 4.76 -18.26
CA ALA A 70 -9.92 3.63 -19.17
C ALA A 70 -8.71 3.88 -20.06
N ASP A 71 -8.51 5.12 -20.52
CA ASP A 71 -7.37 5.49 -21.35
C ASP A 71 -6.05 5.47 -20.56
N GLU A 72 -6.07 5.85 -19.28
CA GLU A 72 -4.91 5.74 -18.39
C GLU A 72 -4.57 4.26 -18.13
N ILE A 73 -5.57 3.41 -17.85
CA ILE A 73 -5.39 1.95 -17.72
C ILE A 73 -4.74 1.38 -18.99
N LYS A 74 -5.21 1.80 -20.16
CA LYS A 74 -4.65 1.37 -21.44
C LYS A 74 -3.21 1.83 -21.63
N GLY A 75 -2.87 3.06 -21.22
CA GLY A 75 -1.51 3.60 -21.27
C GLY A 75 -0.53 2.92 -20.31
N LEU A 76 -1.02 2.38 -19.19
CA LEU A 76 -0.21 1.67 -18.19
C LEU A 76 -0.02 0.19 -18.51
N LYS A 77 -0.77 -0.36 -19.49
CA LYS A 77 -0.82 -1.79 -19.74
C LYS A 77 0.53 -2.34 -20.22
N GLY A 78 1.09 -3.29 -19.45
CA GLY A 78 2.38 -3.93 -19.71
C GLY A 78 3.60 -3.08 -19.31
N GLU A 79 3.39 -1.82 -18.91
CA GLU A 79 4.46 -0.86 -18.59
C GLU A 79 4.95 -0.93 -17.14
N ILE A 80 4.11 -1.41 -16.23
CA ILE A 80 4.40 -1.38 -14.78
C ILE A 80 5.20 -2.60 -14.36
N ASP A 81 6.46 -2.37 -14.00
CA ASP A 81 7.39 -3.40 -13.51
C ASP A 81 7.03 -3.88 -12.10
N GLY A 82 6.52 -2.99 -11.26
CA GLY A 82 6.06 -3.31 -9.89
C GLY A 82 4.92 -2.41 -9.43
N LEU A 83 3.84 -3.01 -8.97
CA LEU A 83 2.74 -2.33 -8.31
C LEU A 83 2.88 -2.53 -6.79
N PHE A 84 3.05 -1.44 -6.05
CA PHE A 84 3.16 -1.46 -4.59
C PHE A 84 1.85 -1.01 -3.95
N HIS A 85 1.21 -1.91 -3.22
CA HIS A 85 -0.03 -1.63 -2.51
C HIS A 85 0.23 -1.42 -1.03
N LEU A 86 0.26 -0.13 -0.61
CA LEU A 86 0.46 0.29 0.78
C LEU A 86 -0.77 1.00 1.35
N ALA A 87 -1.71 1.41 0.50
CA ALA A 87 -2.93 2.08 0.96
C ALA A 87 -3.74 1.14 1.85
N ALA A 88 -3.95 1.57 3.08
CA ALA A 88 -4.80 0.89 4.06
C ALA A 88 -5.28 1.93 5.08
N VAL A 89 -6.40 1.68 5.72
CA VAL A 89 -6.81 2.39 6.93
C VAL A 89 -6.13 1.70 8.11
N TYR A 90 -5.20 2.42 8.74
CA TYR A 90 -4.58 2.08 10.00
C TYR A 90 -5.10 3.04 11.07
N ASP A 91 -6.30 2.81 11.51
CA ASP A 91 -6.89 3.50 12.65
C ASP A 91 -7.68 2.48 13.48
N LEU A 92 -7.15 2.17 14.66
CA LEU A 92 -7.79 1.22 15.58
C LEU A 92 -9.16 1.72 16.10
N LYS A 93 -9.46 3.01 15.88
CA LYS A 93 -10.75 3.63 16.23
C LYS A 93 -11.71 3.75 15.06
N ALA A 94 -11.25 3.47 13.82
CA ALA A 94 -12.13 3.45 12.66
C ALA A 94 -13.16 2.34 12.82
N ASP A 95 -14.40 2.61 12.40
CA ASP A 95 -15.45 1.61 12.39
C ASP A 95 -15.09 0.44 11.45
N GLU A 96 -15.67 -0.70 11.71
CA GLU A 96 -15.38 -1.94 10.99
C GLU A 96 -15.72 -1.83 9.49
N GLU A 97 -16.82 -1.15 9.14
CA GLU A 97 -17.25 -0.98 7.76
C GLU A 97 -16.22 -0.18 6.96
N THR A 98 -15.71 0.93 7.52
CA THR A 98 -14.64 1.73 6.93
C THR A 98 -13.37 0.90 6.71
N GLN A 99 -13.01 0.07 7.68
CA GLN A 99 -11.83 -0.81 7.55
C GLN A 99 -12.03 -1.88 6.48
N ILE A 100 -13.19 -2.53 6.40
CA ILE A 100 -13.53 -3.51 5.37
C ILE A 100 -13.47 -2.86 3.98
N GLN A 101 -14.11 -1.72 3.78
CA GLN A 101 -14.12 -1.02 2.50
C GLN A 101 -12.72 -0.64 2.03
N ALA A 102 -11.89 -0.10 2.91
CA ALA A 102 -10.56 0.34 2.53
C ALA A 102 -9.56 -0.82 2.42
N ASN A 103 -9.55 -1.74 3.39
CA ASN A 103 -8.51 -2.76 3.48
C ASN A 103 -8.86 -4.00 2.66
N VAL A 104 -10.12 -4.46 2.69
CA VAL A 104 -10.54 -5.69 2.00
C VAL A 104 -10.95 -5.39 0.57
N GLU A 105 -12.00 -4.59 0.38
CA GLU A 105 -12.49 -4.27 -0.97
C GLU A 105 -11.48 -3.41 -1.74
N GLY A 106 -10.78 -2.51 -1.06
CA GLY A 106 -9.67 -1.77 -1.65
C GLY A 106 -8.58 -2.67 -2.20
N THR A 107 -8.18 -3.72 -1.45
CA THR A 107 -7.20 -4.70 -1.94
C THR A 107 -7.73 -5.49 -3.13
N ARG A 108 -9.02 -5.87 -3.14
CA ARG A 108 -9.64 -6.54 -4.29
C ARG A 108 -9.60 -5.65 -5.54
N ASN A 109 -9.92 -4.37 -5.39
CA ASN A 109 -9.84 -3.39 -6.48
C ASN A 109 -8.40 -3.23 -7.02
N VAL A 110 -7.40 -3.28 -6.12
CA VAL A 110 -5.97 -3.26 -6.53
C VAL A 110 -5.58 -4.52 -7.30
N VAL A 111 -6.01 -5.70 -6.86
CA VAL A 111 -5.77 -6.96 -7.58
C VAL A 111 -6.41 -6.95 -8.97
N GLU A 112 -7.65 -6.45 -9.09
CA GLU A 112 -8.32 -6.26 -10.38
C GLU A 112 -7.57 -5.24 -11.27
N PHE A 113 -7.10 -4.14 -10.68
CA PHE A 113 -6.34 -3.13 -11.40
C PHE A 113 -4.99 -3.68 -11.87
N ALA A 114 -4.25 -4.39 -11.01
CA ALA A 114 -2.98 -5.03 -11.36
C ALA A 114 -3.13 -5.96 -12.59
N LYS A 115 -4.22 -6.75 -12.62
CA LYS A 115 -4.58 -7.57 -13.78
C LYS A 115 -4.92 -6.72 -15.00
N ALA A 116 -5.69 -5.63 -14.83
CA ALA A 116 -6.13 -4.78 -15.95
C ALA A 116 -4.98 -4.07 -16.64
N ILE A 117 -3.95 -3.64 -15.89
CA ILE A 117 -2.74 -3.01 -16.43
C ILE A 117 -1.64 -4.02 -16.79
N ASP A 118 -1.89 -5.30 -16.61
CA ASP A 118 -0.89 -6.36 -16.86
C ASP A 118 0.43 -6.08 -16.12
N ALA A 119 0.32 -5.76 -14.83
CA ALA A 119 1.49 -5.47 -13.99
C ALA A 119 2.40 -6.70 -13.86
N LYS A 120 3.71 -6.52 -13.96
CA LYS A 120 4.65 -7.65 -13.90
C LYS A 120 4.78 -8.26 -12.51
N HIS A 121 4.55 -7.46 -11.45
CA HIS A 121 4.61 -7.93 -10.06
C HIS A 121 3.76 -7.06 -9.14
N LEU A 122 3.01 -7.68 -8.22
CA LEU A 122 2.29 -7.00 -7.13
C LEU A 122 3.06 -7.17 -5.81
N HIS A 123 3.39 -6.06 -5.17
CA HIS A 123 3.95 -5.99 -3.83
C HIS A 123 2.88 -5.53 -2.84
N HIS A 124 2.34 -6.42 -2.03
CA HIS A 124 1.30 -6.11 -1.04
C HIS A 124 1.88 -5.93 0.36
N VAL A 125 1.65 -4.76 0.96
CA VAL A 125 2.05 -4.50 2.34
C VAL A 125 0.91 -4.88 3.29
N SER A 126 1.01 -6.09 3.81
CA SER A 126 0.16 -6.64 4.86
C SER A 126 0.63 -6.12 6.25
N SER A 127 0.62 -6.95 7.26
CA SER A 127 1.08 -6.68 8.62
C SER A 127 1.32 -7.99 9.35
N ILE A 128 2.15 -8.00 10.40
CA ILE A 128 2.17 -9.11 11.36
C ILE A 128 0.79 -9.34 12.00
N ALA A 129 -0.07 -8.32 12.02
CA ALA A 129 -1.46 -8.42 12.49
C ALA A 129 -2.30 -9.44 11.71
N ALA A 130 -1.89 -9.85 10.50
CA ALA A 130 -2.55 -10.90 9.74
C ALA A 130 -2.48 -12.29 10.41
N ALA A 131 -1.57 -12.48 11.37
CA ALA A 131 -1.48 -13.68 12.20
C ALA A 131 -2.50 -13.70 13.35
N GLY A 132 -3.20 -12.59 13.62
CA GLY A 132 -4.07 -12.45 14.78
C GLY A 132 -3.27 -12.50 16.08
N LEU A 133 -3.75 -13.27 17.03
CA LEU A 133 -3.10 -13.53 18.31
C LEU A 133 -2.48 -14.93 18.37
N TYR A 134 -1.95 -15.41 17.25
CA TYR A 134 -1.28 -16.71 17.19
C TYR A 134 -0.16 -16.80 18.24
N GLU A 135 -0.18 -17.86 19.04
CA GLU A 135 0.83 -18.10 20.06
C GLU A 135 2.02 -18.88 19.49
N GLY A 136 3.19 -18.28 19.49
CA GLY A 136 4.43 -18.89 19.02
C GLY A 136 5.10 -18.11 17.90
N VAL A 137 5.82 -18.80 17.01
CA VAL A 137 6.54 -18.20 15.89
C VAL A 137 5.70 -18.34 14.62
N PHE A 138 5.15 -17.24 14.14
CA PHE A 138 4.43 -17.18 12.88
C PHE A 138 5.41 -16.89 11.74
N ARG A 139 5.68 -17.90 10.89
CA ARG A 139 6.67 -17.81 9.82
C ARG A 139 6.05 -17.27 8.53
N GLU A 140 6.89 -16.95 7.55
CA GLU A 140 6.48 -16.39 6.26
C GLU A 140 5.63 -17.36 5.43
N ASP A 141 5.83 -18.66 5.57
CA ASP A 141 5.07 -19.71 4.89
C ASP A 141 3.70 -19.99 5.52
N MET A 142 3.47 -19.53 6.75
CA MET A 142 2.20 -19.69 7.46
C MET A 142 1.20 -18.62 7.07
N PHE A 143 -0.09 -19.01 7.02
CA PHE A 143 -1.22 -18.11 6.77
C PHE A 143 -2.52 -18.63 7.38
N ASP A 144 -2.89 -19.88 7.07
CA ASP A 144 -4.16 -20.47 7.53
C ASP A 144 -4.14 -20.81 9.04
N GLU A 145 -2.98 -20.75 9.66
CA GLU A 145 -2.76 -20.94 11.09
C GLU A 145 -3.05 -19.69 11.95
N ALA A 146 -3.49 -18.58 11.33
CA ALA A 146 -3.87 -17.38 12.08
C ALA A 146 -4.97 -17.66 13.09
N GLU A 147 -4.86 -17.06 14.29
CA GLU A 147 -5.78 -17.29 15.41
C GLU A 147 -6.32 -15.96 15.98
N ASN A 148 -7.54 -16.03 16.54
CA ASN A 148 -8.16 -14.90 17.26
C ASN A 148 -8.21 -13.61 16.42
N LEU A 149 -8.84 -13.70 15.25
CA LEU A 149 -9.01 -12.59 14.31
C LEU A 149 -10.23 -11.69 14.64
N ASP A 150 -10.72 -11.70 15.87
CA ASP A 150 -11.94 -10.97 16.28
C ASP A 150 -11.76 -9.44 16.21
N HIS A 151 -10.53 -8.95 16.34
CA HIS A 151 -10.28 -7.52 16.22
C HIS A 151 -10.39 -7.07 14.76
N PRO A 152 -11.20 -6.06 14.41
CA PRO A 152 -11.45 -5.64 13.02
C PRO A 152 -10.17 -5.37 12.21
N TYR A 153 -9.14 -4.79 12.82
CA TYR A 153 -7.87 -4.57 12.15
C TYR A 153 -7.15 -5.89 11.80
N PHE A 154 -7.11 -6.87 12.72
CA PHE A 154 -6.49 -8.17 12.45
C PHE A 154 -7.24 -8.91 11.36
N ASN A 155 -8.57 -8.94 11.46
CA ASN A 155 -9.45 -9.56 10.47
C ASN A 155 -9.23 -8.94 9.08
N THR A 156 -9.33 -7.60 8.95
CA THR A 156 -9.21 -6.94 7.65
C THR A 156 -7.81 -7.07 7.04
N LYS A 157 -6.74 -7.13 7.86
CA LYS A 157 -5.38 -7.39 7.36
C LYS A 157 -5.22 -8.84 6.90
N HIS A 158 -5.80 -9.81 7.62
CA HIS A 158 -5.82 -11.21 7.21
C HIS A 158 -6.64 -11.38 5.90
N GLU A 159 -7.87 -10.87 5.83
CA GLU A 159 -8.72 -10.99 4.64
C GLU A 159 -8.12 -10.28 3.42
N SER A 160 -7.48 -9.13 3.58
CA SER A 160 -6.78 -8.46 2.49
C SER A 160 -5.62 -9.29 1.93
N GLU A 161 -4.82 -9.92 2.79
CA GLU A 161 -3.75 -10.82 2.37
C GLU A 161 -4.31 -12.08 1.68
N LYS A 162 -5.40 -12.64 2.19
CA LYS A 162 -6.10 -13.78 1.59
C LYS A 162 -6.57 -13.50 0.16
N ILE A 163 -7.08 -12.28 -0.10
CA ILE A 163 -7.44 -11.86 -1.46
C ILE A 163 -6.24 -11.93 -2.39
N VAL A 164 -5.10 -11.38 -1.98
CA VAL A 164 -3.87 -11.43 -2.79
C VAL A 164 -3.47 -12.89 -3.06
N ARG A 165 -3.44 -13.74 -2.03
CA ARG A 165 -3.05 -15.14 -2.15
C ARG A 165 -3.99 -15.96 -3.05
N LYS A 166 -5.30 -15.71 -3.01
CA LYS A 166 -6.30 -16.52 -3.72
C LYS A 166 -6.71 -15.94 -5.07
N GLU A 167 -6.80 -14.62 -5.19
CA GLU A 167 -7.40 -13.96 -6.36
C GLU A 167 -6.37 -13.31 -7.30
N CYS A 168 -5.17 -12.97 -6.81
CA CYS A 168 -4.15 -12.32 -7.65
C CYS A 168 -3.64 -13.27 -8.73
N LYS A 169 -3.64 -12.78 -9.98
CA LYS A 169 -3.23 -13.55 -11.18
C LYS A 169 -1.88 -13.12 -11.74
N VAL A 170 -1.32 -12.02 -11.21
CA VAL A 170 0.06 -11.60 -11.51
C VAL A 170 1.00 -12.14 -10.42
N PRO A 171 2.29 -12.30 -10.65
CA PRO A 171 3.25 -12.62 -9.60
C PRO A 171 3.14 -11.64 -8.43
N TRP A 172 3.24 -12.13 -7.21
CA TRP A 172 3.09 -11.27 -6.03
C TRP A 172 4.08 -11.60 -4.91
N THR A 173 4.30 -10.61 -4.06
CA THR A 173 5.02 -10.72 -2.78
C THR A 173 4.21 -10.02 -1.70
N VAL A 174 4.06 -10.65 -0.55
CA VAL A 174 3.46 -10.07 0.65
C VAL A 174 4.55 -9.68 1.64
N TYR A 175 4.45 -8.49 2.19
CA TYR A 175 5.31 -8.00 3.27
C TYR A 175 4.49 -7.86 4.55
N ARG A 176 4.97 -8.40 5.66
CA ARG A 176 4.32 -8.33 6.98
C ARG A 176 5.18 -7.51 7.94
N PRO A 177 5.21 -6.18 7.80
CA PRO A 177 5.96 -5.35 8.75
C PRO A 177 5.34 -5.42 10.14
N ALA A 178 6.21 -5.33 11.14
CA ALA A 178 5.85 -5.06 12.53
C ALA A 178 5.62 -3.55 12.74
N ALA A 179 5.81 -3.05 13.95
CA ALA A 179 5.76 -1.62 14.22
C ALA A 179 6.87 -0.88 13.46
N VAL A 180 6.47 0.05 12.61
CA VAL A 180 7.40 0.89 11.84
C VAL A 180 7.64 2.18 12.60
N VAL A 181 8.90 2.47 12.87
CA VAL A 181 9.35 3.64 13.65
C VAL A 181 10.05 4.66 12.74
N GLY A 182 10.45 5.79 13.30
CA GLY A 182 11.18 6.84 12.59
C GLY A 182 12.55 6.40 12.06
N ASP A 183 13.12 7.22 11.20
CA ASP A 183 14.45 7.00 10.64
C ASP A 183 15.51 6.93 11.74
N SER A 184 16.35 5.89 11.71
CA SER A 184 17.33 5.62 12.77
C SER A 184 18.49 6.63 12.82
N GLN A 185 18.71 7.40 11.76
CA GLN A 185 19.80 8.38 11.67
C GLN A 185 19.30 9.80 11.90
N THR A 186 18.16 10.16 11.30
CA THR A 186 17.63 11.52 11.34
C THR A 186 16.53 11.72 12.39
N GLY A 187 15.93 10.65 12.89
CA GLY A 187 14.75 10.70 13.74
C GLY A 187 13.48 11.12 12.99
N GLU A 188 13.53 11.30 11.67
CA GLU A 188 12.38 11.76 10.89
C GLU A 188 11.21 10.78 10.98
N MET A 189 10.06 11.30 11.41
CA MET A 189 8.79 10.59 11.43
C MET A 189 7.64 11.58 11.21
N ASP A 190 6.57 11.09 10.57
CA ASP A 190 5.41 11.95 10.26
C ASP A 190 4.37 11.97 11.38
N LYS A 191 4.38 10.98 12.27
CA LYS A 191 3.36 10.78 13.30
C LYS A 191 3.93 10.03 14.49
N ILE A 192 3.64 10.52 15.69
CA ILE A 192 3.89 9.75 16.92
C ILE A 192 2.82 8.68 17.02
N ASP A 193 3.23 7.41 17.04
CA ASP A 193 2.34 6.25 17.07
C ASP A 193 3.02 5.04 17.75
N GLY A 194 2.22 4.04 18.11
CA GLY A 194 2.71 2.76 18.64
C GLY A 194 3.70 2.89 19.81
N PRO A 195 4.94 2.38 19.66
CA PRO A 195 5.93 2.33 20.75
C PRO A 195 6.27 3.69 21.37
N TYR A 196 6.13 4.77 20.62
CA TYR A 196 6.47 6.11 21.11
C TYR A 196 5.59 6.58 22.27
N TYR A 197 4.40 6.01 22.45
CA TYR A 197 3.57 6.31 23.62
C TYR A 197 4.13 5.75 24.93
N PHE A 198 5.02 4.76 24.86
CA PHE A 198 5.69 4.18 26.03
C PHE A 198 6.98 4.91 26.42
N PHE A 199 7.52 5.74 25.55
CA PHE A 199 8.79 6.44 25.76
C PHE A 199 8.63 7.95 26.05
N LYS A 200 7.44 8.35 26.44
CA LYS A 200 7.16 9.72 26.88
C LYS A 200 7.53 9.95 28.31
#